data_45aa48c037858f018a5948ca1457f1bd
#
_entry.id   45aa48c037858f018a5948ca1457f1bd
#
_cell.length_a   1.000
_cell.length_b   1.000
_cell.length_c   1.000
_cell.angle_alpha   90.00
_cell.angle_beta   90.00
_cell.angle_gamma   90.00
#
_symmetry.space_group_name_H-M   'P 1'
#
loop_
_entity.id
_entity.type
_entity.pdbx_description
1 polymer ?
#
loop_
_entity_poly.entity_id
_entity_poly.type
_entity_poly.pdbx_seq_one_letter_code
_entity_poly.pdbx_strand_id
1 'polypeptide(L)'
;NGIPVRYFVAGEERSSIVYLVDYKNPDNNSFIIANQWTFIENSNKRPDVLLFLNGLPVVLVELKSPSREETDASEAYLQIRNYMQEIPSMFVYNAICVMSDQLTTKAGTITSGEDRFMEWKTKDGSYENTQYAQFDTFFEGMFEKERLLDIIKNFICFSNEGLKSFKILAGYHQYFAVRKAVESTKKGTETDGKGGVFWHTQGSGKSLSMVFYAHLLQEALDSPTIVVLTDRNDLDDQLYGQFAKCSKFLRQNPIHATSREHLKNLLDGIQANGIIFTTMQKFEESHEPLSERRNIIVMADEAHRGQYGLTERIKITTNEEGEEIAKRVVGTARIIRNSLPNATYIGFTGTPISSKDRSTREVFGDYIDIYDMTQAVEDGATRPVYYESRVIKLHLDEATLQLIDTEYDIMANNADPQVVEQSKRELGQMEAVLGNEQTINSLVVDILDHYENNRANLLTGKALIVAYSRAIAMKIYNRILQLRPGWTEKVAVVMTESNKDPEEWRKVIGNKHHKDELAVKFKDNDSPLKIAIVVDMWLTGFDV
;
A
#
# COMPACT_ATOMS: atom_id res chain seq x y z
N ASN A 1 -26.60 4.16 -7.37
CA ASN A 1 -27.57 5.25 -7.07
C ASN A 1 -28.74 5.15 -7.98
N GLY A 2 -29.55 4.57 -8.49
CA GLY A 2 -30.68 4.62 -9.41
C GLY A 2 -30.88 5.96 -10.12
N ILE A 3 -31.72 5.94 -11.13
CA ILE A 3 -32.06 7.10 -11.95
C ILE A 3 -33.43 7.63 -11.47
N PRO A 4 -33.53 8.86 -10.98
CA PRO A 4 -34.84 9.43 -10.64
C PRO A 4 -35.66 9.65 -11.91
N VAL A 5 -36.82 9.08 -11.94
CA VAL A 5 -37.78 9.25 -13.04
C VAL A 5 -39.10 9.84 -12.51
N ARG A 6 -39.73 10.71 -13.31
CA ARG A 6 -41.07 11.21 -13.06
C ARG A 6 -42.03 10.58 -14.07
N TYR A 7 -43.19 10.19 -13.61
CA TYR A 7 -44.19 9.57 -14.45
C TYR A 7 -45.60 9.93 -13.94
N PHE A 8 -46.58 9.78 -14.79
CA PHE A 8 -47.99 10.08 -14.45
C PHE A 8 -48.79 8.78 -14.31
N VAL A 9 -49.56 8.68 -13.23
CA VAL A 9 -50.52 7.60 -13.00
C VAL A 9 -51.86 8.24 -12.71
N ALA A 10 -52.87 7.95 -13.53
CA ALA A 10 -54.21 8.51 -13.42
C ALA A 10 -54.25 10.05 -13.35
N GLY A 11 -53.31 10.72 -14.03
CA GLY A 11 -53.25 12.20 -14.05
C GLY A 11 -52.43 12.82 -12.92
N GLU A 12 -51.97 12.05 -11.95
CA GLU A 12 -51.09 12.50 -10.86
C GLU A 12 -49.62 12.27 -11.19
N GLU A 13 -48.76 13.29 -10.97
CA GLU A 13 -47.32 13.16 -11.10
C GLU A 13 -46.75 12.34 -9.93
N ARG A 14 -46.00 11.33 -10.24
CA ARG A 14 -45.25 10.49 -9.28
C ARG A 14 -43.77 10.46 -9.63
N SER A 15 -42.94 10.24 -8.62
CA SER A 15 -41.51 10.03 -8.81
C SER A 15 -41.10 8.69 -8.25
N SER A 16 -40.16 8.06 -8.92
CA SER A 16 -39.54 6.79 -8.48
C SER A 16 -38.10 6.75 -8.87
N ILE A 17 -37.34 5.83 -8.26
CA ILE A 17 -35.97 5.57 -8.64
C ILE A 17 -35.93 4.27 -9.43
N VAL A 18 -35.44 4.33 -10.66
CA VAL A 18 -35.22 3.16 -11.51
C VAL A 18 -33.80 2.71 -11.40
N TYR A 19 -33.60 1.45 -11.10
CA TYR A 19 -32.28 0.82 -11.06
C TYR A 19 -32.06 0.07 -12.36
N LEU A 20 -30.90 0.33 -13.01
CA LEU A 20 -30.50 -0.37 -14.24
C LEU A 20 -30.06 -1.80 -13.99
N VAL A 21 -29.61 -2.09 -12.76
CA VAL A 21 -29.11 -3.39 -12.33
C VAL A 21 -29.67 -3.70 -10.95
N ASP A 22 -30.22 -4.90 -10.77
CA ASP A 22 -30.60 -5.44 -9.47
C ASP A 22 -29.42 -6.19 -8.84
N TYR A 23 -28.70 -5.52 -7.94
CA TYR A 23 -27.55 -6.10 -7.25
C TYR A 23 -27.93 -7.05 -6.10
N LYS A 24 -29.20 -7.06 -5.67
CA LYS A 24 -29.65 -7.92 -4.56
C LYS A 24 -30.16 -9.26 -5.05
N ASN A 25 -30.79 -9.26 -6.22
CA ASN A 25 -31.37 -10.47 -6.82
C ASN A 25 -30.80 -10.64 -8.23
N PRO A 26 -29.67 -11.34 -8.38
CA PRO A 26 -28.98 -11.50 -9.67
C PRO A 26 -29.88 -12.01 -10.80
N ASP A 27 -30.82 -12.89 -10.49
CA ASP A 27 -31.72 -13.51 -11.46
C ASP A 27 -32.80 -12.55 -12.02
N ASN A 28 -32.96 -11.37 -11.41
CA ASN A 28 -33.80 -10.31 -11.98
C ASN A 28 -33.12 -9.58 -13.15
N ASN A 29 -31.84 -9.87 -13.41
CA ASN A 29 -31.10 -9.25 -14.50
C ASN A 29 -31.00 -10.19 -15.71
N SER A 30 -30.97 -9.60 -16.89
CA SER A 30 -30.71 -10.28 -18.15
C SER A 30 -29.21 -10.27 -18.45
N PHE A 31 -28.60 -11.44 -18.55
CA PHE A 31 -27.21 -11.62 -18.97
C PHE A 31 -27.22 -12.25 -20.37
N ILE A 32 -26.68 -11.54 -21.36
CA ILE A 32 -26.60 -12.00 -22.76
C ILE A 32 -25.13 -11.99 -23.17
N ILE A 33 -24.65 -13.13 -23.65
CA ILE A 33 -23.34 -13.26 -24.28
C ILE A 33 -23.55 -13.26 -25.78
N ALA A 34 -22.87 -12.34 -26.48
CA ALA A 34 -22.91 -12.24 -27.93
C ALA A 34 -21.49 -12.36 -28.48
N ASN A 35 -21.30 -13.28 -29.42
CA ASN A 35 -20.05 -13.41 -30.17
C ASN A 35 -20.13 -12.65 -31.49
N GLN A 36 -19.02 -12.04 -31.92
CA GLN A 36 -18.88 -11.35 -33.18
C GLN A 36 -19.99 -10.31 -33.45
N TRP A 37 -20.40 -9.59 -32.38
CA TRP A 37 -21.39 -8.53 -32.50
C TRP A 37 -20.85 -7.37 -33.33
N THR A 38 -21.59 -7.01 -34.38
CA THR A 38 -21.17 -5.91 -35.25
C THR A 38 -21.54 -4.56 -34.63
N PHE A 39 -20.55 -3.72 -34.45
CA PHE A 39 -20.71 -2.33 -34.00
C PHE A 39 -20.22 -1.38 -35.09
N ILE A 40 -21.04 -0.39 -35.45
CA ILE A 40 -20.76 0.58 -36.51
C ILE A 40 -20.79 1.98 -35.92
N GLU A 41 -19.67 2.68 -35.97
CA GLU A 41 -19.54 4.07 -35.56
C GLU A 41 -18.57 4.79 -36.51
N ASN A 42 -17.33 5.07 -36.12
CA ASN A 42 -16.31 5.61 -37.05
C ASN A 42 -15.83 4.54 -38.04
N SER A 43 -15.94 3.29 -37.66
CA SER A 43 -15.68 2.13 -38.52
C SER A 43 -16.59 0.96 -38.15
N ASN A 44 -16.57 -0.09 -38.95
CA ASN A 44 -17.28 -1.34 -38.67
C ASN A 44 -16.32 -2.29 -37.93
N LYS A 45 -16.64 -2.60 -36.66
CA LYS A 45 -15.87 -3.49 -35.80
C LYS A 45 -16.70 -4.65 -35.28
N ARG A 46 -16.04 -5.76 -35.03
CA ARG A 46 -16.67 -6.99 -34.55
C ARG A 46 -15.82 -7.59 -33.42
N PRO A 47 -16.00 -7.12 -32.17
CA PRO A 47 -15.37 -7.72 -31.00
C PRO A 47 -15.72 -9.19 -30.87
N ASP A 48 -14.78 -10.00 -30.36
CA ASP A 48 -14.95 -11.44 -30.30
C ASP A 48 -16.11 -11.84 -29.40
N VAL A 49 -16.14 -11.34 -28.15
CA VAL A 49 -17.24 -11.62 -27.21
C VAL A 49 -17.61 -10.37 -26.44
N LEU A 50 -18.91 -10.10 -26.34
CA LEU A 50 -19.50 -9.07 -25.49
C LEU A 50 -20.48 -9.69 -24.51
N LEU A 51 -20.40 -9.26 -23.24
CA LEU A 51 -21.40 -9.57 -22.24
C LEU A 51 -22.27 -8.33 -22.01
N PHE A 52 -23.56 -8.48 -22.24
CA PHE A 52 -24.58 -7.47 -21.97
C PHE A 52 -25.27 -7.76 -20.66
N LEU A 53 -25.38 -6.76 -19.81
CA LEU A 53 -26.15 -6.76 -18.58
C LEU A 53 -27.34 -5.81 -18.75
N ASN A 54 -28.55 -6.34 -18.77
CA ASN A 54 -29.78 -5.57 -19.04
C ASN A 54 -29.68 -4.70 -20.31
N GLY A 55 -29.03 -5.22 -21.37
CA GLY A 55 -28.82 -4.54 -22.64
C GLY A 55 -27.62 -3.60 -22.71
N LEU A 56 -26.86 -3.41 -21.61
CA LEU A 56 -25.65 -2.59 -21.57
C LEU A 56 -24.41 -3.46 -21.81
N PRO A 57 -23.52 -3.12 -22.75
CA PRO A 57 -22.28 -3.88 -23.01
C PRO A 57 -21.26 -3.61 -21.88
N VAL A 58 -21.26 -4.47 -20.86
CA VAL A 58 -20.44 -4.25 -19.64
C VAL A 58 -19.08 -4.94 -19.70
N VAL A 59 -18.94 -6.03 -20.46
CA VAL A 59 -17.68 -6.74 -20.60
C VAL A 59 -17.35 -6.95 -22.07
N LEU A 60 -16.10 -6.67 -22.41
CA LEU A 60 -15.49 -7.00 -23.69
C LEU A 60 -14.42 -8.07 -23.48
N VAL A 61 -14.46 -9.14 -24.25
CA VAL A 61 -13.42 -10.16 -24.31
C VAL A 61 -12.86 -10.21 -25.72
N GLU A 62 -11.56 -10.02 -25.83
CA GLU A 62 -10.81 -10.17 -27.08
C GLU A 62 -9.91 -11.40 -26.99
N LEU A 63 -10.01 -12.27 -27.99
CA LEU A 63 -9.36 -13.56 -28.03
C LEU A 63 -8.31 -13.62 -29.13
N LYS A 64 -7.19 -14.26 -28.87
CA LYS A 64 -6.16 -14.57 -29.87
C LYS A 64 -5.92 -16.07 -29.91
N SER A 65 -5.51 -16.55 -31.09
CA SER A 65 -5.24 -17.97 -31.28
C SER A 65 -3.88 -18.36 -30.72
N PRO A 66 -3.79 -19.34 -29.81
CA PRO A 66 -2.52 -19.79 -29.25
C PRO A 66 -1.62 -20.52 -30.28
N SER A 67 -2.14 -20.84 -31.48
CA SER A 67 -1.42 -21.57 -32.50
C SER A 67 -0.53 -20.73 -33.43
N ARG A 68 -0.51 -19.41 -33.23
CA ARG A 68 0.38 -18.53 -34.00
C ARG A 68 1.63 -18.22 -33.17
N GLU A 69 2.82 -18.54 -33.67
CA GLU A 69 4.10 -18.36 -32.98
C GLU A 69 4.42 -16.91 -32.57
N GLU A 70 3.72 -15.92 -33.14
CA GLU A 70 3.96 -14.48 -32.88
C GLU A 70 2.78 -13.76 -32.20
N THR A 71 1.71 -14.46 -31.81
CA THR A 71 0.53 -13.84 -31.18
C THR A 71 0.49 -14.18 -29.71
N ASP A 72 0.49 -13.14 -28.89
CA ASP A 72 0.28 -13.23 -27.44
C ASP A 72 -0.93 -12.38 -26.98
N ALA A 73 -1.21 -12.40 -25.69
CA ALA A 73 -2.29 -11.61 -25.11
C ALA A 73 -2.11 -10.09 -25.32
N SER A 74 -0.88 -9.62 -25.59
CA SER A 74 -0.58 -8.20 -25.88
C SER A 74 -1.25 -7.72 -27.17
N GLU A 75 -1.38 -8.58 -28.18
CA GLU A 75 -2.14 -8.21 -29.39
C GLU A 75 -3.63 -8.00 -29.10
N ALA A 76 -4.20 -8.80 -28.19
CA ALA A 76 -5.59 -8.58 -27.76
C ALA A 76 -5.74 -7.24 -27.05
N TYR A 77 -4.77 -6.85 -26.22
CA TYR A 77 -4.73 -5.53 -25.60
C TYR A 77 -4.70 -4.40 -26.64
N LEU A 78 -3.80 -4.48 -27.62
CA LEU A 78 -3.71 -3.48 -28.69
C LEU A 78 -5.02 -3.40 -29.50
N GLN A 79 -5.68 -4.53 -29.73
CA GLN A 79 -6.97 -4.55 -30.41
C GLN A 79 -8.08 -3.87 -29.60
N ILE A 80 -8.13 -4.08 -28.29
CA ILE A 80 -9.04 -3.36 -27.38
C ILE A 80 -8.80 -1.85 -27.47
N ARG A 81 -7.53 -1.43 -27.47
CA ARG A 81 -7.16 0.00 -27.60
C ARG A 81 -7.63 0.58 -28.94
N ASN A 82 -7.53 -0.18 -30.03
CA ASN A 82 -8.03 0.20 -31.33
C ASN A 82 -9.56 0.35 -31.34
N TYR A 83 -10.30 -0.59 -30.74
CA TYR A 83 -11.75 -0.47 -30.59
C TYR A 83 -12.16 0.80 -29.83
N MET A 84 -11.44 1.17 -28.79
CA MET A 84 -11.71 2.40 -28.03
C MET A 84 -11.59 3.67 -28.89
N GLN A 85 -10.78 3.66 -29.94
CA GLN A 85 -10.65 4.78 -30.88
C GLN A 85 -11.74 4.75 -31.96
N GLU A 86 -12.04 3.56 -32.47
CA GLU A 86 -12.90 3.38 -33.64
C GLU A 86 -14.39 3.29 -33.32
N ILE A 87 -14.73 2.74 -32.13
CA ILE A 87 -16.11 2.57 -31.66
C ILE A 87 -16.26 3.00 -30.18
N PRO A 88 -15.92 4.26 -29.83
CA PRO A 88 -15.84 4.73 -28.43
C PRO A 88 -17.17 4.62 -27.69
N SER A 89 -18.31 4.73 -28.34
CA SER A 89 -19.62 4.68 -27.67
C SER A 89 -19.92 3.31 -27.04
N MET A 90 -19.32 2.22 -27.56
CA MET A 90 -19.44 0.90 -26.96
C MET A 90 -18.84 0.85 -25.53
N PHE A 91 -17.86 1.68 -25.25
CA PHE A 91 -17.14 1.67 -23.99
C PHE A 91 -17.76 2.57 -22.89
N VAL A 92 -18.84 3.29 -23.21
CA VAL A 92 -19.50 4.17 -22.23
C VAL A 92 -19.95 3.42 -20.98
N TYR A 93 -20.44 2.20 -21.14
CA TYR A 93 -20.89 1.33 -20.04
C TYR A 93 -19.92 0.20 -19.72
N ASN A 94 -18.79 0.12 -20.41
CA ASN A 94 -17.84 -0.96 -20.17
C ASN A 94 -17.32 -0.95 -18.74
N ALA A 95 -17.44 -2.07 -18.05
CA ALA A 95 -16.91 -2.29 -16.71
C ALA A 95 -15.53 -2.94 -16.77
N ILE A 96 -15.37 -3.99 -17.60
CA ILE A 96 -14.21 -4.88 -17.63
C ILE A 96 -13.84 -5.16 -19.07
N CYS A 97 -12.54 -5.12 -19.37
CA CYS A 97 -11.93 -5.62 -20.58
C CYS A 97 -11.12 -6.88 -20.26
N VAL A 98 -11.27 -7.92 -21.08
CA VAL A 98 -10.52 -9.18 -20.95
C VAL A 98 -9.71 -9.39 -22.21
N MET A 99 -8.45 -9.75 -22.05
CA MET A 99 -7.56 -10.21 -23.10
C MET A 99 -7.16 -11.66 -22.85
N SER A 100 -7.19 -12.50 -23.89
CA SER A 100 -6.84 -13.92 -23.75
C SER A 100 -6.26 -14.49 -25.02
N ASP A 101 -5.24 -15.35 -24.86
CA ASP A 101 -4.74 -16.26 -25.89
C ASP A 101 -4.99 -17.73 -25.51
N GLN A 102 -5.91 -17.98 -24.59
CA GLN A 102 -6.24 -19.27 -23.99
C GLN A 102 -5.22 -19.74 -22.91
N LEU A 103 -3.93 -19.48 -23.09
CA LEU A 103 -2.89 -19.79 -22.11
C LEU A 103 -2.84 -18.72 -21.02
N THR A 104 -2.94 -17.47 -21.44
CA THR A 104 -2.95 -16.30 -20.57
C THR A 104 -4.30 -15.60 -20.69
N THR A 105 -5.00 -15.40 -19.57
CA THR A 105 -6.27 -14.67 -19.53
C THR A 105 -6.23 -13.64 -18.43
N LYS A 106 -6.39 -12.36 -18.82
CA LYS A 106 -6.26 -11.22 -17.89
C LYS A 106 -7.40 -10.24 -18.05
N ALA A 107 -7.80 -9.61 -16.95
CA ALA A 107 -8.81 -8.56 -16.90
C ALA A 107 -8.23 -7.22 -16.47
N GLY A 108 -8.77 -6.16 -17.02
CA GLY A 108 -8.45 -4.79 -16.70
C GLY A 108 -9.59 -3.85 -17.03
N THR A 109 -9.31 -2.57 -17.10
CA THR A 109 -10.29 -1.53 -17.43
C THR A 109 -9.85 -0.74 -18.67
N ILE A 110 -10.75 0.07 -19.18
CA ILE A 110 -10.47 0.98 -20.31
C ILE A 110 -9.31 1.96 -20.05
N THR A 111 -8.96 2.22 -18.79
CA THR A 111 -7.84 3.12 -18.42
C THR A 111 -6.59 2.37 -17.97
N SER A 112 -6.65 1.05 -17.87
CA SER A 112 -5.49 0.23 -17.46
C SER A 112 -4.44 0.18 -18.58
N GLY A 113 -3.17 0.35 -18.22
CA GLY A 113 -2.06 -0.11 -19.05
C GLY A 113 -2.05 -1.64 -19.11
N GLU A 114 -1.33 -2.22 -20.05
CA GLU A 114 -1.24 -3.67 -20.19
C GLU A 114 -0.69 -4.35 -18.93
N ASP A 115 0.28 -3.72 -18.29
CA ASP A 115 0.90 -4.14 -17.02
C ASP A 115 -0.08 -4.20 -15.84
N ARG A 116 -1.25 -3.59 -15.99
CA ARG A 116 -2.32 -3.55 -14.98
C ARG A 116 -3.45 -4.55 -15.26
N PHE A 117 -3.35 -5.32 -16.33
CA PHE A 117 -4.25 -6.44 -16.55
C PHE A 117 -3.78 -7.64 -15.72
N MET A 118 -4.67 -8.19 -14.90
CA MET A 118 -4.36 -9.25 -13.96
C MET A 118 -5.16 -10.51 -14.25
N GLU A 119 -4.55 -11.65 -13.97
CA GLU A 119 -5.21 -12.95 -13.98
C GLU A 119 -6.19 -13.07 -12.80
N TRP A 120 -7.13 -14.03 -12.92
CA TRP A 120 -8.01 -14.42 -11.81
C TRP A 120 -7.80 -15.90 -11.49
N LYS A 121 -7.07 -16.20 -10.42
CA LYS A 121 -6.49 -17.53 -10.17
C LYS A 121 -7.28 -18.41 -9.21
N THR A 122 -8.49 -18.04 -8.81
CA THR A 122 -9.28 -18.81 -7.87
C THR A 122 -10.78 -18.65 -8.09
N LYS A 123 -11.54 -19.71 -7.82
CA LYS A 123 -13.01 -19.67 -7.91
C LYS A 123 -13.65 -19.21 -6.59
N ASP A 124 -13.02 -19.46 -5.45
CA ASP A 124 -13.60 -19.31 -4.11
C ASP A 124 -12.71 -18.56 -3.12
N GLY A 125 -11.52 -18.13 -3.55
CA GLY A 125 -10.54 -17.46 -2.69
C GLY A 125 -9.59 -18.41 -1.96
N SER A 126 -9.64 -19.69 -2.24
CA SER A 126 -8.58 -20.64 -1.86
C SER A 126 -7.47 -20.57 -2.92
N TYR A 127 -6.23 -20.37 -2.46
CA TYR A 127 -5.09 -20.31 -3.36
C TYR A 127 -4.68 -21.74 -3.73
N GLU A 128 -5.02 -22.15 -4.94
CA GLU A 128 -4.41 -23.32 -5.54
C GLU A 128 -3.02 -22.96 -6.04
N ASN A 129 -2.02 -23.79 -5.72
CA ASN A 129 -0.65 -23.68 -6.24
C ASN A 129 -0.58 -24.02 -7.73
N THR A 130 -1.26 -23.27 -8.55
CA THR A 130 -1.19 -23.41 -10.01
C THR A 130 -0.38 -22.28 -10.60
N GLN A 131 0.77 -22.61 -11.19
CA GLN A 131 1.61 -21.66 -11.92
C GLN A 131 0.88 -20.96 -13.06
N TYR A 132 -0.25 -21.50 -13.51
CA TYR A 132 -1.05 -20.99 -14.61
C TYR A 132 -2.49 -20.87 -14.19
N ALA A 133 -3.07 -19.68 -14.31
CA ALA A 133 -4.51 -19.52 -14.23
C ALA A 133 -5.15 -20.29 -15.38
N GLN A 134 -5.91 -21.32 -15.06
CA GLN A 134 -6.68 -22.04 -16.06
C GLN A 134 -7.77 -21.12 -16.61
N PHE A 135 -7.99 -21.17 -17.92
CA PHE A 135 -9.04 -20.39 -18.60
C PHE A 135 -10.41 -20.53 -17.90
N ASP A 136 -10.79 -21.76 -17.55
CA ASP A 136 -12.04 -22.03 -16.85
C ASP A 136 -12.08 -21.38 -15.45
N THR A 137 -10.98 -21.44 -14.71
CA THR A 137 -10.89 -20.82 -13.36
C THR A 137 -11.05 -19.32 -13.45
N PHE A 138 -10.50 -18.68 -14.49
CA PHE A 138 -10.67 -17.25 -14.70
C PHE A 138 -12.14 -16.88 -14.89
N PHE A 139 -12.84 -17.54 -15.81
CA PHE A 139 -14.23 -17.22 -16.12
C PHE A 139 -15.20 -17.64 -15.01
N GLU A 140 -15.09 -18.84 -14.47
CA GLU A 140 -15.93 -19.30 -13.37
C GLU A 140 -15.64 -18.52 -12.08
N GLY A 141 -14.38 -18.11 -11.89
CA GLY A 141 -13.96 -17.31 -10.74
C GLY A 141 -14.44 -15.87 -10.79
N MET A 142 -14.34 -15.17 -11.91
CA MET A 142 -14.63 -13.76 -12.01
C MET A 142 -16.07 -13.48 -12.48
N PHE A 143 -16.64 -14.30 -13.37
CA PHE A 143 -17.89 -14.04 -14.07
C PHE A 143 -19.08 -14.87 -13.55
N GLU A 144 -18.94 -15.52 -12.39
CA GLU A 144 -20.09 -16.00 -11.65
C GLU A 144 -21.03 -14.80 -11.37
N LYS A 145 -22.34 -14.93 -11.61
CA LYS A 145 -23.29 -13.81 -11.69
C LYS A 145 -23.27 -12.89 -10.46
N GLU A 146 -23.32 -13.47 -9.25
CA GLU A 146 -23.32 -12.70 -8.01
C GLU A 146 -21.99 -11.94 -7.85
N ARG A 147 -20.89 -12.63 -8.14
CA ARG A 147 -19.55 -12.05 -8.04
C ARG A 147 -19.31 -10.96 -9.08
N LEU A 148 -19.73 -11.17 -10.32
CA LEU A 148 -19.63 -10.14 -11.36
C LEU A 148 -20.39 -8.87 -10.96
N LEU A 149 -21.62 -9.01 -10.46
CA LEU A 149 -22.41 -7.88 -9.99
C LEU A 149 -21.75 -7.18 -8.80
N ASP A 150 -21.18 -7.97 -7.88
CA ASP A 150 -20.45 -7.45 -6.74
C ASP A 150 -19.18 -6.69 -7.16
N ILE A 151 -18.40 -7.25 -8.10
CA ILE A 151 -17.23 -6.57 -8.66
C ILE A 151 -17.62 -5.24 -9.30
N ILE A 152 -18.66 -5.22 -10.13
CA ILE A 152 -19.13 -4.00 -10.78
C ILE A 152 -19.59 -2.95 -9.77
N LYS A 153 -20.27 -3.36 -8.71
CA LYS A 153 -20.81 -2.46 -7.68
C LYS A 153 -19.72 -1.94 -6.73
N ASN A 154 -18.83 -2.82 -6.26
CA ASN A 154 -18.04 -2.61 -5.05
C ASN A 154 -16.52 -2.68 -5.25
N PHE A 155 -16.04 -3.22 -6.38
CA PHE A 155 -14.62 -3.47 -6.63
C PHE A 155 -14.08 -2.83 -7.92
N ILE A 156 -14.85 -1.88 -8.46
CA ILE A 156 -14.38 -0.95 -9.49
C ILE A 156 -14.48 0.46 -8.93
N CYS A 157 -13.35 1.15 -8.80
CA CYS A 157 -13.33 2.52 -8.33
C CYS A 157 -12.74 3.48 -9.36
N PHE A 158 -13.06 4.76 -9.24
CA PHE A 158 -12.44 5.83 -10.01
C PHE A 158 -11.50 6.60 -9.10
N SER A 159 -10.22 6.61 -9.48
CA SER A 159 -9.17 7.42 -8.85
C SER A 159 -8.97 8.69 -9.68
N ASN A 160 -9.10 9.86 -9.07
CA ASN A 160 -8.99 11.13 -9.76
C ASN A 160 -7.65 11.79 -9.47
N GLU A 161 -6.87 12.08 -10.51
CA GLU A 161 -5.57 12.75 -10.43
C GLU A 161 -5.60 14.02 -11.29
N GLY A 162 -5.87 15.16 -10.65
CA GLY A 162 -6.10 16.41 -11.36
C GLY A 162 -7.30 16.30 -12.33
N LEU A 163 -7.05 16.47 -13.63
CA LEU A 163 -8.06 16.33 -14.68
C LEU A 163 -8.23 14.90 -15.22
N LYS A 164 -7.36 13.98 -14.82
CA LYS A 164 -7.41 12.59 -15.25
C LYS A 164 -8.20 11.74 -14.25
N SER A 165 -8.98 10.80 -14.78
CA SER A 165 -9.71 9.82 -13.99
C SER A 165 -9.31 8.42 -14.44
N PHE A 166 -8.84 7.62 -13.51
CA PHE A 166 -8.44 6.24 -13.75
C PHE A 166 -9.50 5.30 -13.17
N LYS A 167 -9.98 4.40 -13.99
CA LYS A 167 -10.88 3.33 -13.57
C LYS A 167 -10.04 2.14 -13.13
N ILE A 168 -10.19 1.72 -11.89
CA ILE A 168 -9.38 0.68 -11.25
C ILE A 168 -10.27 -0.50 -10.92
N LEU A 169 -9.85 -1.68 -11.36
CA LEU A 169 -10.44 -2.97 -11.04
C LEU A 169 -9.61 -3.66 -9.96
N ALA A 170 -10.25 -4.17 -8.92
CA ALA A 170 -9.58 -4.96 -7.91
C ALA A 170 -9.07 -6.29 -8.47
N GLY A 171 -7.87 -6.70 -8.07
CA GLY A 171 -7.38 -8.06 -8.31
C GLY A 171 -8.13 -9.10 -7.45
N TYR A 172 -8.08 -10.37 -7.84
CA TYR A 172 -8.75 -11.46 -7.12
C TYR A 172 -8.33 -11.54 -5.64
N HIS A 173 -7.03 -11.37 -5.37
CA HIS A 173 -6.50 -11.36 -4.00
C HIS A 173 -7.10 -10.23 -3.16
N GLN A 174 -7.32 -9.04 -3.76
CA GLN A 174 -7.97 -7.92 -3.07
C GLN A 174 -9.45 -8.19 -2.84
N TYR A 175 -10.14 -8.74 -3.85
CA TYR A 175 -11.57 -9.07 -3.76
C TYR A 175 -11.85 -10.02 -2.58
N PHE A 176 -11.21 -11.19 -2.58
CA PHE A 176 -11.46 -12.20 -1.55
C PHE A 176 -10.99 -11.77 -0.17
N ALA A 177 -9.80 -11.16 -0.08
CA ALA A 177 -9.28 -10.70 1.20
C ALA A 177 -10.15 -9.60 1.83
N VAL A 178 -10.62 -8.64 1.04
CA VAL A 178 -11.51 -7.58 1.51
C VAL A 178 -12.86 -8.16 1.97
N ARG A 179 -13.43 -9.11 1.25
CA ARG A 179 -14.66 -9.80 1.67
C ARG A 179 -14.48 -10.52 3.01
N LYS A 180 -13.40 -11.29 3.17
CA LYS A 180 -13.05 -11.92 4.43
C LYS A 180 -12.86 -10.90 5.56
N ALA A 181 -12.22 -9.76 5.26
CA ALA A 181 -11.99 -8.70 6.25
C ALA A 181 -13.31 -8.05 6.72
N VAL A 182 -14.26 -7.81 5.84
CA VAL A 182 -15.58 -7.29 6.20
C VAL A 182 -16.32 -8.25 7.13
N GLU A 183 -16.35 -9.56 6.80
CA GLU A 183 -17.02 -10.57 7.64
C GLU A 183 -16.31 -10.74 8.99
N SER A 184 -14.98 -10.74 9.02
CA SER A 184 -14.22 -10.78 10.27
C SER A 184 -14.51 -9.57 11.16
N THR A 185 -14.58 -8.38 10.55
CA THR A 185 -14.88 -7.14 11.28
C THR A 185 -16.32 -7.14 11.82
N LYS A 186 -17.31 -7.58 11.05
CA LYS A 186 -18.69 -7.74 11.53
C LYS A 186 -18.72 -8.62 12.79
N LYS A 187 -18.06 -9.77 12.73
CA LYS A 187 -17.92 -10.67 13.90
C LYS A 187 -17.20 -9.97 15.06
N GLY A 188 -16.14 -9.21 14.79
CA GLY A 188 -15.38 -8.47 15.80
C GLY A 188 -16.23 -7.41 16.51
N THR A 189 -17.14 -6.71 15.80
CA THR A 189 -18.04 -5.72 16.41
C THR A 189 -19.03 -6.33 17.42
N GLU A 190 -19.36 -7.59 17.26
CA GLU A 190 -20.28 -8.34 18.12
C GLU A 190 -19.58 -9.07 19.27
N THR A 191 -18.23 -9.19 19.22
CA THR A 191 -17.46 -9.99 20.17
C THR A 191 -16.45 -9.14 20.95
N ASP A 192 -15.17 -9.25 20.59
CA ASP A 192 -14.04 -8.72 21.38
C ASP A 192 -13.37 -7.49 20.77
N GLY A 193 -13.95 -6.92 19.72
CA GLY A 193 -13.41 -5.76 19.03
C GLY A 193 -12.14 -6.06 18.20
N LYS A 194 -11.93 -7.32 17.79
CA LYS A 194 -10.81 -7.74 16.95
C LYS A 194 -11.30 -8.08 15.55
N GLY A 195 -10.92 -7.28 14.58
CA GLY A 195 -11.25 -7.48 13.16
C GLY A 195 -10.30 -8.40 12.44
N GLY A 196 -9.10 -8.66 13.00
CA GLY A 196 -8.06 -9.53 12.42
C GLY A 196 -6.90 -8.76 11.78
N VAL A 197 -5.98 -9.52 11.15
CA VAL A 197 -4.81 -9.01 10.46
C VAL A 197 -4.88 -9.32 8.97
N PHE A 198 -4.84 -8.28 8.15
CA PHE A 198 -4.77 -8.34 6.69
C PHE A 198 -3.30 -8.23 6.28
N TRP A 199 -2.70 -9.37 5.90
CA TRP A 199 -1.31 -9.39 5.48
C TRP A 199 -1.18 -9.59 3.98
N HIS A 200 -0.88 -8.51 3.27
CA HIS A 200 -0.52 -8.52 1.86
C HIS A 200 0.84 -7.85 1.68
N THR A 201 1.73 -8.47 0.92
CA THR A 201 3.09 -7.97 0.72
C THR A 201 3.11 -6.54 0.16
N GLN A 202 4.21 -5.85 0.33
CA GLN A 202 4.39 -4.51 -0.23
C GLN A 202 4.29 -4.55 -1.77
N GLY A 203 3.65 -3.53 -2.37
CA GLY A 203 3.39 -3.50 -3.81
C GLY A 203 2.13 -4.24 -4.28
N SER A 204 1.44 -5.00 -3.41
CA SER A 204 0.20 -5.74 -3.74
C SER A 204 -1.07 -4.89 -3.89
N GLY A 205 -0.97 -3.56 -3.75
CA GLY A 205 -2.13 -2.67 -3.79
C GLY A 205 -2.90 -2.55 -2.46
N LYS A 206 -2.26 -2.77 -1.32
CA LYS A 206 -2.85 -2.72 0.03
C LYS A 206 -3.67 -1.45 0.29
N SER A 207 -3.19 -0.27 -0.12
CA SER A 207 -3.91 1.01 0.05
C SER A 207 -5.25 1.03 -0.68
N LEU A 208 -5.34 0.42 -1.87
CA LEU A 208 -6.59 0.24 -2.59
C LEU A 208 -7.50 -0.79 -1.91
N SER A 209 -6.95 -1.87 -1.37
CA SER A 209 -7.72 -2.83 -0.55
C SER A 209 -8.36 -2.15 0.66
N MET A 210 -7.65 -1.22 1.31
CA MET A 210 -8.19 -0.40 2.40
C MET A 210 -9.33 0.52 1.93
N VAL A 211 -9.25 1.09 0.72
CA VAL A 211 -10.34 1.89 0.12
C VAL A 211 -11.57 1.03 -0.17
N PHE A 212 -11.40 -0.15 -0.78
CA PHE A 212 -12.51 -1.09 -1.03
C PHE A 212 -13.14 -1.57 0.27
N TYR A 213 -12.31 -1.88 1.25
CA TYR A 213 -12.77 -2.29 2.57
C TYR A 213 -13.58 -1.18 3.27
N ALA A 214 -13.09 0.06 3.28
CA ALA A 214 -13.79 1.20 3.84
C ALA A 214 -15.14 1.44 3.15
N HIS A 215 -15.21 1.28 1.81
CA HIS A 215 -16.45 1.38 1.05
C HIS A 215 -17.47 0.32 1.46
N LEU A 216 -17.05 -0.94 1.58
CA LEU A 216 -17.93 -2.04 1.94
C LEU A 216 -18.43 -1.97 3.38
N LEU A 217 -17.63 -1.46 4.30
CA LEU A 217 -18.04 -1.29 5.70
C LEU A 217 -19.22 -0.33 5.85
N GLN A 218 -19.35 0.69 4.97
CA GLN A 218 -20.45 1.63 5.02
C GLN A 218 -21.81 0.94 4.84
N GLU A 219 -21.87 -0.08 3.97
CA GLU A 219 -23.10 -0.86 3.77
C GLU A 219 -23.22 -1.99 4.82
N ALA A 220 -22.12 -2.63 5.17
CA ALA A 220 -22.12 -3.81 6.03
C ALA A 220 -22.38 -3.52 7.51
N LEU A 221 -22.00 -2.34 8.00
CA LEU A 221 -22.09 -1.92 9.41
C LEU A 221 -22.86 -0.62 9.63
N ASP A 222 -23.79 -0.32 8.73
CA ASP A 222 -24.65 0.88 8.80
C ASP A 222 -23.85 2.18 9.00
N SER A 223 -22.90 2.40 8.10
CA SER A 223 -22.09 3.62 8.04
C SER A 223 -21.26 3.92 9.30
N PRO A 224 -20.32 3.06 9.72
CA PRO A 224 -19.47 3.30 10.88
C PRO A 224 -18.55 4.51 10.64
N THR A 225 -18.03 5.09 11.72
CA THR A 225 -16.91 6.02 11.67
C THR A 225 -15.62 5.22 11.55
N ILE A 226 -14.83 5.48 10.51
CA ILE A 226 -13.54 4.81 10.27
C ILE A 226 -12.42 5.73 10.72
N VAL A 227 -11.54 5.22 11.60
CA VAL A 227 -10.31 5.90 12.02
C VAL A 227 -9.14 5.18 11.37
N VAL A 228 -8.47 5.84 10.43
CA VAL A 228 -7.26 5.31 9.79
C VAL A 228 -6.06 5.77 10.60
N LEU A 229 -5.34 4.80 11.14
CA LEU A 229 -4.20 5.01 12.02
C LEU A 229 -2.91 4.68 11.30
N THR A 230 -2.01 5.65 11.21
CA THR A 230 -0.71 5.54 10.57
C THR A 230 0.42 5.75 11.56
N ASP A 231 1.61 5.19 11.27
CA ASP A 231 2.77 5.32 12.15
C ASP A 231 3.52 6.64 11.94
N ARG A 232 3.61 7.10 10.68
CA ARG A 232 4.40 8.28 10.29
C ARG A 232 3.60 9.25 9.43
N ASN A 233 3.91 10.53 9.56
CA ASN A 233 3.26 11.59 8.78
C ASN A 233 3.43 11.43 7.26
N ASP A 234 4.60 10.97 6.79
CA ASP A 234 4.85 10.78 5.34
C ASP A 234 3.98 9.65 4.75
N LEU A 235 3.80 8.55 5.49
CA LEU A 235 2.91 7.44 5.10
C LEU A 235 1.44 7.85 5.22
N ASP A 236 1.11 8.68 6.21
CA ASP A 236 -0.20 9.26 6.40
C ASP A 236 -0.61 10.10 5.17
N ASP A 237 0.26 11.01 4.71
CA ASP A 237 0.03 11.84 3.52
C ASP A 237 -0.22 10.99 2.25
N GLN A 238 0.52 9.88 2.07
CA GLN A 238 0.38 9.01 0.90
C GLN A 238 -0.92 8.21 0.93
N LEU A 239 -1.23 7.56 2.05
CA LEU A 239 -2.45 6.78 2.20
C LEU A 239 -3.69 7.68 2.15
N TYR A 240 -3.64 8.84 2.83
CA TYR A 240 -4.66 9.88 2.73
C TYR A 240 -4.91 10.32 1.29
N GLY A 241 -3.83 10.58 0.54
CA GLY A 241 -3.90 10.95 -0.87
C GLY A 241 -4.63 9.90 -1.71
N GLN A 242 -4.40 8.60 -1.45
CA GLN A 242 -5.11 7.52 -2.13
C GLN A 242 -6.61 7.53 -1.82
N PHE A 243 -6.99 7.71 -0.55
CA PHE A 243 -8.40 7.83 -0.16
C PHE A 243 -9.06 9.08 -0.77
N ALA A 244 -8.37 10.22 -0.75
CA ALA A 244 -8.85 11.47 -1.33
C ALA A 244 -9.11 11.36 -2.84
N LYS A 245 -8.22 10.69 -3.60
CA LYS A 245 -8.41 10.40 -5.02
C LYS A 245 -9.66 9.55 -5.29
N CYS A 246 -10.05 8.69 -4.35
CA CYS A 246 -11.20 7.79 -4.42
C CYS A 246 -12.45 8.34 -3.68
N SER A 247 -12.49 9.63 -3.31
CA SER A 247 -13.55 10.23 -2.50
C SER A 247 -14.96 10.09 -3.11
N LYS A 248 -15.09 10.11 -4.45
CA LYS A 248 -16.37 9.87 -5.13
C LYS A 248 -16.87 8.43 -4.92
N PHE A 249 -15.99 7.47 -4.93
CA PHE A 249 -16.31 6.07 -4.65
C PHE A 249 -16.68 5.87 -3.18
N LEU A 250 -15.93 6.48 -2.27
CA LEU A 250 -16.20 6.49 -0.83
C LEU A 250 -17.40 7.35 -0.43
N ARG A 251 -17.90 8.21 -1.35
CA ARG A 251 -19.00 9.18 -1.13
C ARG A 251 -18.74 10.15 0.01
N GLN A 252 -17.47 10.37 0.34
CA GLN A 252 -17.04 11.30 1.37
C GLN A 252 -15.56 11.65 1.18
N ASN A 253 -15.16 12.78 1.76
CA ASN A 253 -13.77 13.17 1.80
C ASN A 253 -13.16 12.73 3.12
N PRO A 254 -11.95 12.14 3.12
CA PRO A 254 -11.22 11.86 4.34
C PRO A 254 -10.83 13.18 5.04
N ILE A 255 -10.73 13.15 6.36
CA ILE A 255 -10.37 14.31 7.19
C ILE A 255 -9.13 13.97 8.01
N HIS A 256 -8.12 14.86 8.01
CA HIS A 256 -6.97 14.74 8.90
C HIS A 256 -7.25 15.33 10.28
N ALA A 257 -7.05 14.55 11.33
CA ALA A 257 -6.99 15.07 12.69
C ALA A 257 -5.62 15.70 12.95
N THR A 258 -5.57 16.98 13.26
CA THR A 258 -4.31 17.74 13.45
C THR A 258 -3.75 17.63 14.88
N SER A 259 -4.62 17.37 15.86
CA SER A 259 -4.27 17.21 17.27
C SER A 259 -5.19 16.20 17.95
N ARG A 260 -4.87 15.82 19.21
CA ARG A 260 -5.75 14.97 20.02
C ARG A 260 -7.13 15.62 20.24
N GLU A 261 -7.15 16.91 20.57
CA GLU A 261 -8.39 17.67 20.76
C GLU A 261 -9.23 17.72 19.47
N HIS A 262 -8.57 17.96 18.32
CA HIS A 262 -9.24 17.92 17.03
C HIS A 262 -9.82 16.54 16.74
N LEU A 263 -9.08 15.45 17.04
CA LEU A 263 -9.59 14.09 16.91
C LEU A 263 -10.83 13.85 17.77
N LYS A 264 -10.83 14.31 19.04
CA LYS A 264 -11.98 14.22 19.94
C LYS A 264 -13.19 14.96 19.36
N ASN A 265 -13.00 16.20 18.91
CA ASN A 265 -14.06 17.01 18.31
C ASN A 265 -14.64 16.38 17.04
N LEU A 266 -13.79 15.77 16.20
CA LEU A 266 -14.24 15.03 15.00
C LEU A 266 -15.06 13.80 15.39
N LEU A 267 -14.62 13.03 16.40
CA LEU A 267 -15.36 11.84 16.87
C LEU A 267 -16.69 12.21 17.51
N ASP A 268 -16.78 13.35 18.20
CA ASP A 268 -18.01 13.85 18.80
C ASP A 268 -18.97 14.44 17.73
N GLY A 269 -18.42 15.12 16.73
CA GLY A 269 -19.19 15.75 15.65
C GLY A 269 -19.66 14.79 14.56
N ILE A 270 -18.86 13.77 14.21
CA ILE A 270 -19.16 12.79 13.16
C ILE A 270 -19.72 11.53 13.81
N GLN A 271 -21.03 11.42 13.90
CA GLN A 271 -21.70 10.27 14.54
C GLN A 271 -21.75 9.03 13.65
N ALA A 272 -21.68 9.19 12.31
CA ALA A 272 -21.70 8.12 11.32
C ALA A 272 -21.01 8.55 10.04
N ASN A 273 -20.57 7.57 9.25
CA ASN A 273 -20.05 7.74 7.89
C ASN A 273 -18.87 8.73 7.77
N GLY A 274 -17.95 8.73 8.70
CA GLY A 274 -16.73 9.54 8.67
C GLY A 274 -15.48 8.70 8.42
N ILE A 275 -14.51 9.25 7.67
CA ILE A 275 -13.15 8.68 7.54
C ILE A 275 -12.16 9.70 8.09
N ILE A 276 -11.55 9.38 9.23
CA ILE A 276 -10.66 10.26 9.98
C ILE A 276 -9.25 9.66 9.95
N PHE A 277 -8.29 10.40 9.41
CA PHE A 277 -6.88 10.05 9.42
C PHE A 277 -6.20 10.64 10.66
N THR A 278 -5.37 9.84 11.30
CA THR A 278 -4.62 10.25 12.49
C THR A 278 -3.35 9.42 12.64
N THR A 279 -2.34 9.99 13.30
CA THR A 279 -1.12 9.27 13.66
C THR A 279 -1.14 8.81 15.10
N MET A 280 -0.36 7.76 15.42
CA MET A 280 -0.27 7.21 16.79
C MET A 280 0.16 8.23 17.83
N GLN A 281 1.00 9.20 17.44
CA GLN A 281 1.52 10.24 18.34
C GLN A 281 0.43 11.17 18.90
N LYS A 282 -0.75 11.19 18.28
CA LYS A 282 -1.89 11.99 18.75
C LYS A 282 -2.71 11.28 19.84
N PHE A 283 -2.37 10.01 20.16
CA PHE A 283 -2.92 9.29 21.28
C PHE A 283 -1.97 9.41 22.47
N GLU A 284 -2.43 10.06 23.52
CA GLU A 284 -1.69 10.24 24.77
C GLU A 284 -2.31 9.40 25.87
N GLU A 285 -1.51 9.07 26.90
CA GLU A 285 -2.02 8.41 28.09
C GLU A 285 -2.98 9.38 28.79
N SER A 286 -4.25 9.01 28.83
CA SER A 286 -5.32 9.80 29.47
C SER A 286 -6.25 8.88 30.23
N HIS A 287 -6.80 9.37 31.35
CA HIS A 287 -7.81 8.65 32.13
C HIS A 287 -9.19 8.68 31.45
N GLU A 288 -9.42 9.62 30.51
CA GLU A 288 -10.68 9.73 29.79
C GLU A 288 -10.55 9.20 28.37
N PRO A 289 -11.46 8.33 27.91
CA PRO A 289 -11.50 7.89 26.51
C PRO A 289 -11.84 9.05 25.58
N LEU A 290 -11.36 8.97 24.34
CA LEU A 290 -11.75 9.92 23.28
C LEU A 290 -13.20 9.71 22.84
N SER A 291 -13.66 8.45 22.83
CA SER A 291 -15.03 8.09 22.54
C SER A 291 -15.33 6.68 23.06
N GLU A 292 -16.52 6.48 23.61
CA GLU A 292 -17.04 5.18 24.05
C GLU A 292 -17.95 4.51 23.00
N ARG A 293 -18.07 5.09 21.81
CA ARG A 293 -18.91 4.58 20.74
C ARG A 293 -18.45 3.22 20.25
N ARG A 294 -19.42 2.36 19.87
CA ARG A 294 -19.18 1.02 19.32
C ARG A 294 -19.08 1.02 17.78
N ASN A 295 -19.66 2.02 17.11
CA ASN A 295 -19.64 2.12 15.66
C ASN A 295 -18.38 2.84 15.13
N ILE A 296 -17.23 2.56 15.74
CA ILE A 296 -15.92 3.04 15.32
C ILE A 296 -15.08 1.83 14.89
N ILE A 297 -14.53 1.90 13.68
CA ILE A 297 -13.59 0.90 13.16
C ILE A 297 -12.23 1.56 13.02
N VAL A 298 -11.22 1.01 13.69
CA VAL A 298 -9.84 1.48 13.62
C VAL A 298 -9.08 0.60 12.63
N MET A 299 -8.65 1.19 11.52
CA MET A 299 -7.81 0.58 10.50
C MET A 299 -6.36 1.00 10.75
N ALA A 300 -5.54 0.11 11.27
CA ALA A 300 -4.13 0.40 11.54
C ALA A 300 -3.26 -0.05 10.36
N ASP A 301 -2.57 0.89 9.72
CA ASP A 301 -1.57 0.58 8.70
C ASP A 301 -0.23 0.24 9.36
N GLU A 302 0.59 -0.59 8.70
CA GLU A 302 1.87 -1.13 9.17
C GLU A 302 1.79 -1.74 10.57
N ALA A 303 0.73 -2.54 10.81
CA ALA A 303 0.40 -3.14 12.11
C ALA A 303 1.52 -4.00 12.75
N HIS A 304 2.54 -4.39 11.96
CA HIS A 304 3.70 -5.16 12.43
C HIS A 304 4.74 -4.32 13.20
N ARG A 305 4.71 -3.01 13.10
CA ARG A 305 5.71 -2.18 13.78
C ARG A 305 5.51 -2.26 15.29
N GLY A 306 6.56 -2.67 16.01
CA GLY A 306 6.56 -3.06 17.44
C GLY A 306 6.10 -2.02 18.47
N GLN A 307 5.51 -0.93 18.02
CA GLN A 307 4.86 0.08 18.83
C GLN A 307 3.46 -0.35 19.32
N TYR A 308 2.91 -1.43 18.76
CA TYR A 308 1.59 -1.98 19.12
C TYR A 308 1.59 -2.93 20.33
N GLY A 309 2.56 -2.79 21.26
CA GLY A 309 2.58 -3.61 22.47
C GLY A 309 1.45 -3.27 23.45
N LEU A 310 0.81 -4.31 24.01
CA LEU A 310 -0.14 -4.16 25.14
C LEU A 310 0.57 -4.15 26.50
N THR A 311 1.86 -4.51 26.54
CA THR A 311 2.63 -4.69 27.78
C THR A 311 3.12 -3.36 28.33
N GLU A 312 3.02 -3.23 29.64
CA GLU A 312 3.67 -2.14 30.38
C GLU A 312 5.13 -2.50 30.61
N ARG A 313 6.01 -1.53 30.44
CA ARG A 313 7.44 -1.66 30.77
C ARG A 313 7.82 -0.53 31.72
N ILE A 314 8.64 -0.84 32.69
CA ILE A 314 9.27 0.18 33.53
C ILE A 314 10.55 0.59 32.84
N LYS A 315 10.66 1.85 32.47
CA LYS A 315 11.88 2.44 31.90
C LYS A 315 12.47 3.38 32.95
N ILE A 316 13.72 3.14 33.30
CA ILE A 316 14.45 4.05 34.18
C ILE A 316 14.94 5.21 33.29
N THR A 317 14.59 6.44 33.66
CA THR A 317 15.03 7.66 32.98
C THR A 317 15.65 8.59 34.02
N THR A 318 16.70 9.32 33.61
CA THR A 318 17.34 10.33 34.49
C THR A 318 16.61 11.66 34.33
N ASN A 319 16.22 12.30 35.46
CA ASN A 319 15.62 13.62 35.45
C ASN A 319 16.68 14.71 35.16
N GLU A 320 16.24 15.96 35.05
CA GLU A 320 17.13 17.11 34.81
C GLU A 320 18.12 17.35 35.99
N GLU A 321 17.88 16.76 37.15
CA GLU A 321 18.69 16.83 38.35
C GLU A 321 19.67 15.66 38.50
N GLY A 322 19.70 14.70 37.49
CA GLY A 322 20.59 13.58 37.48
C GLY A 322 20.16 12.36 38.30
N GLU A 323 18.92 12.34 38.82
CA GLU A 323 18.38 11.22 39.58
C GLU A 323 17.68 10.21 38.69
N GLU A 324 17.87 8.92 38.93
CA GLU A 324 17.17 7.84 38.23
C GLU A 324 15.71 7.76 38.70
N ILE A 325 14.78 7.98 37.76
CA ILE A 325 13.34 7.83 37.98
C ILE A 325 12.82 6.65 37.18
N ALA A 326 12.13 5.73 37.84
CA ALA A 326 11.41 4.65 37.18
C ALA A 326 10.13 5.21 36.52
N LYS A 327 10.12 5.34 35.20
CA LYS A 327 8.95 5.78 34.44
C LYS A 327 8.23 4.57 33.86
N ARG A 328 6.95 4.43 34.20
CA ARG A 328 6.07 3.44 33.58
C ARG A 328 5.81 3.85 32.13
N VAL A 329 6.15 2.99 31.20
CA VAL A 329 5.87 3.18 29.77
C VAL A 329 4.78 2.18 29.38
N VAL A 330 3.63 2.70 29.01
CA VAL A 330 2.50 1.90 28.51
C VAL A 330 2.67 1.73 27.01
N GLY A 331 2.44 0.51 26.51
CA GLY A 331 2.50 0.24 25.07
C GLY A 331 1.47 1.05 24.28
N THR A 332 1.85 1.58 23.12
CA THR A 332 1.01 2.47 22.30
C THR A 332 -0.35 1.85 21.95
N ALA A 333 -0.40 0.55 21.66
CA ALA A 333 -1.65 -0.14 21.38
C ALA A 333 -2.62 -0.12 22.55
N ARG A 334 -2.11 -0.20 23.79
CA ARG A 334 -2.93 -0.09 24.98
C ARG A 334 -3.49 1.31 25.16
N ILE A 335 -2.68 2.34 24.88
CA ILE A 335 -3.11 3.74 24.93
C ILE A 335 -4.25 3.98 23.93
N ILE A 336 -4.10 3.47 22.70
CA ILE A 336 -5.10 3.60 21.64
C ILE A 336 -6.38 2.85 22.03
N ARG A 337 -6.27 1.61 22.53
CA ARG A 337 -7.44 0.85 23.00
C ARG A 337 -8.14 1.50 24.19
N ASN A 338 -7.40 2.07 25.12
CA ASN A 338 -8.00 2.81 26.24
C ASN A 338 -8.70 4.11 25.77
N SER A 339 -8.19 4.73 24.71
CA SER A 339 -8.80 5.93 24.12
C SER A 339 -10.08 5.63 23.33
N LEU A 340 -10.21 4.43 22.75
CA LEU A 340 -11.37 3.96 21.98
C LEU A 340 -11.76 2.54 22.44
N PRO A 341 -12.26 2.35 23.67
CA PRO A 341 -12.37 1.04 24.30
C PRO A 341 -13.37 0.09 23.63
N ASN A 342 -14.38 0.63 22.97
CA ASN A 342 -15.44 -0.14 22.33
C ASN A 342 -15.30 -0.22 20.81
N ALA A 343 -14.23 0.34 20.24
CA ALA A 343 -13.97 0.27 18.80
C ALA A 343 -13.50 -1.13 18.36
N THR A 344 -13.72 -1.46 17.11
CA THR A 344 -13.17 -2.67 16.48
C THR A 344 -11.90 -2.33 15.71
N TYR A 345 -10.87 -3.16 15.87
CA TYR A 345 -9.52 -2.93 15.36
C TYR A 345 -9.16 -3.95 14.31
N ILE A 346 -8.72 -3.50 13.15
CA ILE A 346 -8.15 -4.32 12.07
C ILE A 346 -6.76 -3.81 11.72
N GLY A 347 -5.81 -4.73 11.57
CA GLY A 347 -4.42 -4.42 11.19
C GLY A 347 -4.15 -4.72 9.73
N PHE A 348 -3.52 -3.78 9.03
CA PHE A 348 -3.00 -3.97 7.67
C PHE A 348 -1.47 -3.98 7.74
N THR A 349 -0.82 -4.92 7.05
CA THR A 349 0.64 -5.02 7.07
C THR A 349 1.19 -5.56 5.77
N GLY A 350 2.37 -5.07 5.36
CA GLY A 350 3.14 -5.60 4.22
C GLY A 350 4.19 -6.64 4.61
N THR A 351 4.47 -6.81 5.90
CA THR A 351 5.50 -7.73 6.40
C THR A 351 4.92 -8.82 7.29
N PRO A 352 5.47 -10.05 7.22
CA PRO A 352 5.01 -11.12 8.09
C PRO A 352 5.28 -10.78 9.56
N ILE A 353 4.30 -11.05 10.39
CA ILE A 353 4.46 -10.95 11.83
C ILE A 353 5.18 -12.20 12.30
N SER A 354 6.35 -12.04 12.91
CA SER A 354 7.09 -13.20 13.41
C SER A 354 6.29 -13.94 14.47
N SER A 355 6.52 -15.26 14.59
CA SER A 355 5.89 -16.08 15.64
C SER A 355 6.18 -15.60 17.07
N LYS A 356 7.20 -14.76 17.24
CA LYS A 356 7.58 -14.10 18.50
C LYS A 356 6.75 -12.84 18.79
N ASP A 357 6.12 -12.24 17.78
CA ASP A 357 5.27 -11.06 17.94
C ASP A 357 3.82 -11.47 18.28
N ARG A 358 3.64 -11.95 19.51
CA ARG A 358 2.30 -12.23 20.06
C ARG A 358 1.46 -10.95 20.19
N SER A 359 2.11 -9.78 20.29
CA SER A 359 1.44 -8.52 20.60
C SER A 359 0.47 -8.07 19.50
N THR A 360 0.81 -8.24 18.22
CA THR A 360 -0.08 -7.85 17.11
C THR A 360 -1.34 -8.70 17.06
N ARG A 361 -1.22 -10.02 17.27
CA ARG A 361 -2.39 -10.92 17.36
C ARG A 361 -3.25 -10.64 18.58
N GLU A 362 -2.64 -10.26 19.70
CA GLU A 362 -3.38 -9.88 20.91
C GLU A 362 -4.22 -8.62 20.69
N VAL A 363 -3.73 -7.67 19.86
CA VAL A 363 -4.43 -6.42 19.54
C VAL A 363 -5.50 -6.60 18.48
N PHE A 364 -5.18 -7.24 17.36
CA PHE A 364 -6.02 -7.26 16.17
C PHE A 364 -6.76 -8.59 15.95
N GLY A 365 -6.28 -9.70 16.51
CA GLY A 365 -6.78 -11.05 16.24
C GLY A 365 -5.89 -11.83 15.26
N ASP A 366 -6.40 -12.94 14.73
CA ASP A 366 -5.70 -13.81 13.79
C ASP A 366 -5.62 -13.23 12.37
N TYR A 367 -4.81 -13.85 11.52
CA TYR A 367 -4.75 -13.50 10.11
C TYR A 367 -6.08 -13.76 9.41
N ILE A 368 -6.56 -12.76 8.67
CA ILE A 368 -7.75 -12.85 7.83
C ILE A 368 -7.39 -13.45 6.48
N ASP A 369 -6.30 -12.95 5.91
CA ASP A 369 -5.81 -13.33 4.60
C ASP A 369 -4.31 -13.10 4.51
N ILE A 370 -3.64 -13.93 3.71
CA ILE A 370 -2.19 -13.85 3.49
C ILE A 370 -1.95 -13.87 1.98
N TYR A 371 -1.32 -12.80 1.49
CA TYR A 371 -0.83 -12.71 0.11
C TYR A 371 0.65 -12.35 0.18
N ASP A 372 1.49 -13.36 0.12
CA ASP A 372 2.92 -13.23 0.34
C ASP A 372 3.70 -12.75 -0.90
N MET A 373 5.01 -12.57 -0.74
CA MET A 373 5.87 -12.09 -1.83
C MET A 373 5.97 -13.10 -2.98
N THR A 374 5.95 -14.39 -2.70
CA THR A 374 6.05 -15.44 -3.73
C THR A 374 4.84 -15.37 -4.65
N GLN A 375 3.66 -15.34 -4.06
CA GLN A 375 2.39 -15.22 -4.76
C GLN A 375 2.30 -13.91 -5.57
N ALA A 376 2.73 -12.79 -4.96
CA ALA A 376 2.71 -11.49 -5.64
C ALA A 376 3.67 -11.42 -6.84
N VAL A 377 4.80 -12.12 -6.80
CA VAL A 377 5.73 -12.25 -7.92
C VAL A 377 5.15 -13.15 -9.02
N GLU A 378 4.56 -14.29 -8.65
CA GLU A 378 3.90 -15.21 -9.59
C GLU A 378 2.71 -14.55 -10.32
N ASP A 379 2.01 -13.64 -9.64
CA ASP A 379 0.91 -12.86 -10.22
C ASP A 379 1.39 -11.65 -11.04
N GLY A 380 2.69 -11.35 -11.04
CA GLY A 380 3.24 -10.16 -11.67
C GLY A 380 2.86 -8.84 -10.96
N ALA A 381 2.26 -8.93 -9.75
CA ALA A 381 1.92 -7.75 -8.95
C ALA A 381 3.17 -7.06 -8.40
N THR A 382 4.24 -7.85 -8.15
CA THR A 382 5.55 -7.34 -7.74
C THR A 382 6.65 -7.96 -8.59
N ARG A 383 7.86 -7.39 -8.51
CA ARG A 383 9.03 -7.93 -9.22
C ARG A 383 9.83 -8.83 -8.29
N PRO A 384 10.49 -9.88 -8.83
CA PRO A 384 11.39 -10.71 -8.02
C PRO A 384 12.57 -9.89 -7.49
N VAL A 385 12.94 -10.17 -6.24
CA VAL A 385 14.10 -9.54 -5.60
C VAL A 385 15.27 -10.52 -5.65
N TYR A 386 16.36 -10.08 -6.27
CA TYR A 386 17.62 -10.84 -6.31
C TYR A 386 18.55 -10.30 -5.25
N TYR A 387 18.97 -11.18 -4.34
CA TYR A 387 19.88 -10.84 -3.26
C TYR A 387 21.32 -11.20 -3.63
N GLU A 388 22.22 -10.21 -3.54
CA GLU A 388 23.67 -10.40 -3.69
C GLU A 388 24.36 -9.92 -2.41
N SER A 389 25.02 -10.86 -1.71
CA SER A 389 25.80 -10.53 -0.52
C SER A 389 27.19 -10.09 -0.93
N ARG A 390 27.57 -8.87 -0.58
CA ARG A 390 28.91 -8.31 -0.78
C ARG A 390 29.55 -8.01 0.56
N VAL A 391 30.71 -8.59 0.80
CA VAL A 391 31.46 -8.42 2.06
C VAL A 391 32.60 -7.44 1.82
N ILE A 392 32.60 -6.34 2.55
CA ILE A 392 33.70 -5.40 2.60
C ILE A 392 34.61 -5.79 3.76
N LYS A 393 35.91 -5.94 3.50
CA LYS A 393 36.88 -6.10 4.57
C LYS A 393 36.96 -4.78 5.33
N LEU A 394 36.47 -4.76 6.56
CA LEU A 394 36.69 -3.66 7.48
C LEU A 394 38.18 -3.72 7.88
N HIS A 395 38.94 -2.71 7.51
CA HIS A 395 40.28 -2.51 8.01
C HIS A 395 40.22 -1.92 9.42
N LEU A 396 39.91 -2.77 10.41
CA LEU A 396 39.94 -2.39 11.81
C LEU A 396 41.36 -2.61 12.32
N ASP A 397 41.87 -1.65 13.06
CA ASP A 397 43.09 -1.87 13.81
C ASP A 397 42.86 -2.87 14.96
N GLU A 398 43.91 -3.50 15.40
CA GLU A 398 43.87 -4.58 16.40
C GLU A 398 43.30 -4.09 17.75
N ALA A 399 43.46 -2.81 18.07
CA ALA A 399 42.93 -2.17 19.27
C ALA A 399 41.38 -2.00 19.20
N THR A 400 40.85 -1.66 18.03
CA THR A 400 39.40 -1.56 17.80
C THR A 400 38.72 -2.94 17.81
N LEU A 401 39.39 -3.98 17.28
CA LEU A 401 38.90 -5.37 17.35
C LEU A 401 38.86 -5.88 18.79
N GLN A 402 39.89 -5.62 19.61
CA GLN A 402 39.91 -6.01 21.01
C GLN A 402 38.85 -5.28 21.85
N LEU A 403 38.55 -4.03 21.53
CA LEU A 403 37.45 -3.27 22.17
C LEU A 403 36.10 -3.90 21.87
N ILE A 404 35.85 -4.28 20.62
CA ILE A 404 34.60 -4.92 20.18
C ILE A 404 34.42 -6.29 20.85
N ASP A 405 35.47 -7.12 20.92
CA ASP A 405 35.42 -8.42 21.57
C ASP A 405 35.18 -8.31 23.07
N THR A 406 35.86 -7.35 23.74
CA THR A 406 35.67 -7.11 25.18
C THR A 406 34.26 -6.65 25.53
N GLU A 407 33.65 -5.82 24.68
CA GLU A 407 32.30 -5.34 24.90
C GLU A 407 31.22 -6.39 24.55
N TYR A 408 31.49 -7.25 23.54
CA TYR A 408 30.63 -8.41 23.24
C TYR A 408 30.54 -9.38 24.41
N ASP A 409 31.66 -9.64 25.09
CA ASP A 409 31.74 -10.52 26.28
C ASP A 409 31.01 -9.91 27.49
N ILE A 410 30.97 -8.58 27.62
CA ILE A 410 30.23 -7.87 28.66
C ILE A 410 28.73 -7.92 28.40
N MET A 411 28.30 -7.80 27.13
CA MET A 411 26.89 -7.90 26.73
C MET A 411 26.28 -9.28 26.94
N ALA A 412 27.07 -10.32 26.71
CA ALA A 412 26.65 -11.72 26.87
C ALA A 412 26.35 -12.10 28.33
N ASN A 413 26.83 -11.33 29.30
CA ASN A 413 26.81 -11.72 30.72
C ASN A 413 25.89 -10.91 31.64
N ASN A 414 25.29 -9.75 31.25
CA ASN A 414 24.46 -8.98 32.20
C ASN A 414 23.37 -8.14 31.52
N ALA A 415 22.12 -8.38 31.92
CA ALA A 415 20.94 -7.55 31.62
C ALA A 415 20.70 -6.54 32.77
N ASP A 416 21.32 -5.35 32.75
CA ASP A 416 21.18 -4.30 33.76
C ASP A 416 21.07 -2.89 33.09
N PRO A 417 20.51 -1.86 33.75
CA PRO A 417 20.18 -0.53 33.16
C PRO A 417 21.35 0.25 32.55
N GLN A 418 22.59 -0.11 32.81
CA GLN A 418 23.78 0.38 32.08
C GLN A 418 23.72 0.06 30.57
N VAL A 419 22.84 -0.87 30.14
CA VAL A 419 22.66 -1.30 28.75
C VAL A 419 22.22 -0.16 27.83
N VAL A 420 21.51 0.87 28.30
CA VAL A 420 21.08 2.01 27.46
C VAL A 420 22.23 2.97 27.16
N GLU A 421 23.07 3.23 28.14
CA GLU A 421 24.26 4.06 27.95
C GLU A 421 25.32 3.31 27.15
N GLN A 422 25.39 2.01 27.33
CA GLN A 422 26.22 1.10 26.56
C GLN A 422 25.75 0.99 25.10
N SER A 423 24.43 0.87 24.85
CA SER A 423 23.87 0.89 23.48
C SER A 423 24.15 2.21 22.75
N LYS A 424 24.17 3.35 23.44
CA LYS A 424 24.57 4.64 22.86
C LYS A 424 26.05 4.70 22.53
N ARG A 425 26.91 4.10 23.36
CA ARG A 425 28.34 3.95 23.08
C ARG A 425 28.60 3.02 21.91
N GLU A 426 27.90 1.90 21.85
CA GLU A 426 28.01 0.91 20.77
C GLU A 426 27.55 1.47 19.43
N LEU A 427 26.42 2.21 19.40
CA LEU A 427 25.99 2.92 18.21
C LEU A 427 27.04 3.95 17.74
N GLY A 428 27.67 4.67 18.67
CA GLY A 428 28.75 5.61 18.36
C GLY A 428 30.03 4.92 17.85
N GLN A 429 30.36 3.76 18.40
CA GLN A 429 31.52 2.95 17.96
C GLN A 429 31.25 2.30 16.61
N MET A 430 30.05 1.74 16.39
CA MET A 430 29.65 1.20 15.09
C MET A 430 29.68 2.30 14.02
N GLU A 431 29.20 3.49 14.32
CA GLU A 431 29.25 4.63 13.41
C GLU A 431 30.70 5.06 13.10
N ALA A 432 31.60 5.01 14.08
CA ALA A 432 33.01 5.31 13.88
C ALA A 432 33.69 4.25 12.98
N VAL A 433 33.38 2.98 13.18
CA VAL A 433 33.93 1.87 12.38
C VAL A 433 33.42 1.93 10.94
N LEU A 434 32.09 2.02 10.76
CA LEU A 434 31.47 2.08 9.44
C LEU A 434 31.77 3.38 8.72
N GLY A 435 31.93 4.48 9.46
CA GLY A 435 32.23 5.81 8.95
C GLY A 435 33.71 6.10 8.74
N ASN A 436 34.61 5.12 8.95
CA ASN A 436 36.03 5.29 8.67
C ASN A 436 36.27 5.58 7.18
N GLU A 437 37.21 6.46 6.90
CA GLU A 437 37.46 6.98 5.54
C GLU A 437 37.88 5.87 4.55
N GLN A 438 38.63 4.90 4.98
CA GLN A 438 39.03 3.74 4.17
C GLN A 438 37.85 2.81 3.89
N THR A 439 37.00 2.57 4.89
CA THR A 439 35.78 1.77 4.74
C THR A 439 34.79 2.43 3.77
N ILE A 440 34.53 3.72 3.94
CA ILE A 440 33.67 4.49 3.03
C ILE A 440 34.23 4.51 1.60
N ASN A 441 35.55 4.69 1.46
CA ASN A 441 36.18 4.66 0.14
C ASN A 441 36.01 3.29 -0.56
N SER A 442 36.29 2.20 0.15
CA SER A 442 36.17 0.85 -0.39
C SER A 442 34.70 0.53 -0.76
N LEU A 443 33.77 0.91 0.11
CA LEU A 443 32.33 0.75 -0.12
C LEU A 443 31.88 1.52 -1.37
N VAL A 444 32.23 2.80 -1.46
CA VAL A 444 31.80 3.65 -2.57
C VAL A 444 32.40 3.20 -3.89
N VAL A 445 33.67 2.78 -3.91
CA VAL A 445 34.29 2.22 -5.12
C VAL A 445 33.55 0.96 -5.58
N ASP A 446 33.23 0.04 -4.67
CA ASP A 446 32.49 -1.18 -5.02
C ASP A 446 31.07 -0.89 -5.51
N ILE A 447 30.34 0.05 -4.85
CA ILE A 447 29.02 0.49 -5.30
C ILE A 447 29.07 1.10 -6.70
N LEU A 448 30.05 1.97 -6.97
CA LEU A 448 30.19 2.63 -8.26
C LEU A 448 30.51 1.63 -9.37
N ASP A 449 31.47 0.72 -9.11
CA ASP A 449 31.83 -0.33 -10.06
C ASP A 449 30.65 -1.23 -10.39
N HIS A 450 29.92 -1.69 -9.36
CA HIS A 450 28.72 -2.50 -9.55
C HIS A 450 27.63 -1.75 -10.31
N TYR A 451 27.39 -0.47 -9.96
CA TYR A 451 26.38 0.35 -10.61
C TYR A 451 26.71 0.57 -12.08
N GLU A 452 27.92 1.02 -12.39
CA GLU A 452 28.33 1.35 -13.76
C GLU A 452 28.35 0.14 -14.68
N ASN A 453 28.83 -1.01 -14.19
CA ASN A 453 29.00 -2.21 -14.99
C ASN A 453 27.72 -3.07 -15.09
N ASN A 454 26.87 -3.06 -14.05
CA ASN A 454 25.78 -4.02 -13.95
C ASN A 454 24.38 -3.38 -13.86
N ARG A 455 24.26 -2.07 -13.61
CA ARG A 455 22.95 -1.43 -13.34
C ARG A 455 22.63 -0.21 -14.18
N ALA A 456 23.61 0.61 -14.50
CA ALA A 456 23.38 1.90 -15.15
C ALA A 456 22.58 1.83 -16.46
N ASN A 457 22.74 0.73 -17.21
CA ASN A 457 22.10 0.50 -18.50
C ASN A 457 20.97 -0.55 -18.44
N LEU A 458 20.59 -1.00 -17.24
CA LEU A 458 19.49 -1.94 -17.05
C LEU A 458 18.21 -1.20 -16.64
N LEU A 459 17.09 -1.53 -17.28
CA LEU A 459 15.78 -0.94 -16.99
C LEU A 459 15.87 0.60 -16.96
N THR A 460 15.53 1.18 -15.79
CA THR A 460 15.56 2.64 -15.56
C THR A 460 16.92 3.15 -15.09
N GLY A 461 17.86 2.26 -14.78
CA GLY A 461 19.19 2.60 -14.25
C GLY A 461 19.16 3.26 -12.87
N LYS A 462 18.08 3.08 -12.09
CA LYS A 462 17.92 3.67 -10.76
C LYS A 462 18.57 2.83 -9.67
N ALA A 463 19.07 3.48 -8.63
CA ALA A 463 19.66 2.84 -7.46
C ALA A 463 19.27 3.59 -6.18
N LEU A 464 19.03 2.83 -5.11
CA LEU A 464 18.79 3.34 -3.77
C LEU A 464 19.90 2.85 -2.84
N ILE A 465 20.63 3.78 -2.21
CA ILE A 465 21.67 3.48 -1.23
C ILE A 465 21.11 3.78 0.16
N VAL A 466 20.91 2.75 0.97
CA VAL A 466 20.44 2.91 2.35
C VAL A 466 21.64 3.05 3.27
N ALA A 467 21.82 4.22 3.85
CA ALA A 467 22.94 4.48 4.74
C ALA A 467 22.56 4.25 6.21
N TYR A 468 23.53 3.77 7.00
CA TYR A 468 23.36 3.46 8.42
C TYR A 468 23.01 4.70 9.27
N SER A 469 23.64 5.85 8.95
CA SER A 469 23.38 7.11 9.65
C SER A 469 23.46 8.29 8.69
N ARG A 470 22.97 9.46 9.16
CA ARG A 470 22.99 10.72 8.39
C ARG A 470 24.43 11.16 8.07
N ALA A 471 25.36 10.97 9.01
CA ALA A 471 26.76 11.29 8.79
C ALA A 471 27.39 10.39 7.73
N ILE A 472 27.08 9.08 7.75
CA ILE A 472 27.55 8.12 6.74
C ILE A 472 26.94 8.43 5.37
N ALA A 473 25.66 8.80 5.30
CA ALA A 473 25.01 9.21 4.05
C ALA A 473 25.76 10.37 3.39
N MET A 474 26.10 11.40 4.16
CA MET A 474 26.84 12.55 3.65
C MET A 474 28.29 12.19 3.24
N LYS A 475 28.97 11.29 3.99
CA LYS A 475 30.28 10.80 3.60
C LYS A 475 30.23 10.03 2.27
N ILE A 476 29.22 9.15 2.10
CA ILE A 476 29.01 8.41 0.84
C ILE A 476 28.75 9.41 -0.31
N TYR A 477 27.85 10.38 -0.13
CA TYR A 477 27.54 11.42 -1.11
C TYR A 477 28.79 12.19 -1.54
N ASN A 478 29.51 12.75 -0.60
CA ASN A 478 30.73 13.51 -0.86
C ASN A 478 31.78 12.66 -1.58
N ARG A 479 31.92 11.37 -1.18
CA ARG A 479 32.89 10.48 -1.80
C ARG A 479 32.50 10.10 -3.23
N ILE A 480 31.22 9.90 -3.51
CA ILE A 480 30.72 9.69 -4.88
C ILE A 480 31.07 10.90 -5.75
N LEU A 481 30.79 12.13 -5.30
CA LEU A 481 31.07 13.33 -6.07
C LEU A 481 32.58 13.61 -6.25
N GLN A 482 33.44 13.20 -5.29
CA GLN A 482 34.89 13.26 -5.47
C GLN A 482 35.37 12.30 -6.57
N LEU A 483 34.79 11.08 -6.63
CA LEU A 483 35.16 10.09 -7.65
C LEU A 483 34.48 10.31 -9.00
N ARG A 484 33.32 10.96 -8.99
CA ARG A 484 32.49 11.26 -10.18
C ARG A 484 31.98 12.70 -10.13
N PRO A 485 32.83 13.72 -10.37
CA PRO A 485 32.42 15.13 -10.25
C PRO A 485 31.24 15.55 -11.15
N GLY A 486 31.05 14.84 -12.27
CA GLY A 486 29.93 15.10 -13.19
C GLY A 486 28.57 14.54 -12.74
N TRP A 487 28.46 13.91 -11.55
CA TRP A 487 27.24 13.26 -11.07
C TRP A 487 26.40 14.11 -10.11
N THR A 488 26.63 15.42 -10.05
CA THR A 488 25.89 16.34 -9.16
C THR A 488 24.37 16.30 -9.37
N GLU A 489 23.91 16.09 -10.60
CA GLU A 489 22.48 15.94 -10.92
C GLU A 489 22.02 14.49 -10.87
N LYS A 490 22.95 13.52 -10.86
CA LYS A 490 22.65 12.09 -10.90
C LYS A 490 22.43 11.50 -9.52
N VAL A 491 22.99 12.11 -8.47
CA VAL A 491 22.95 11.60 -7.08
C VAL A 491 22.33 12.66 -6.16
N ALA A 492 21.40 12.22 -5.32
CA ALA A 492 20.79 13.07 -4.29
C ALA A 492 20.77 12.37 -2.92
N VAL A 493 20.69 13.18 -1.85
CA VAL A 493 20.51 12.68 -0.47
C VAL A 493 19.11 13.02 0.00
N VAL A 494 18.41 12.01 0.53
CA VAL A 494 17.06 12.14 1.07
C VAL A 494 17.03 11.66 2.51
N MET A 495 16.99 12.62 3.43
CA MET A 495 16.90 12.35 4.87
C MET A 495 16.21 13.50 5.59
N THR A 496 15.81 13.29 6.84
CA THR A 496 15.19 14.34 7.67
C THR A 496 16.20 15.44 7.98
N GLU A 497 15.77 16.69 7.99
CA GLU A 497 16.57 17.82 8.45
C GLU A 497 16.63 17.90 9.98
N SER A 498 17.69 18.46 10.53
CA SER A 498 17.85 18.74 11.95
C SER A 498 18.41 20.15 12.16
N ASN A 499 17.95 20.83 13.21
CA ASN A 499 18.49 22.14 13.59
C ASN A 499 19.98 22.09 13.97
N LYS A 500 20.52 20.91 14.22
CA LYS A 500 21.94 20.68 14.55
C LYS A 500 22.81 20.39 13.32
N ASP A 501 22.22 20.34 12.12
CA ASP A 501 22.97 20.02 10.90
C ASP A 501 23.93 21.15 10.53
N PRO A 502 25.15 20.80 10.04
CA PRO A 502 26.05 21.75 9.42
C PRO A 502 25.38 22.47 8.23
N GLU A 503 25.76 23.72 7.98
CA GLU A 503 25.17 24.51 6.88
C GLU A 503 25.34 23.84 5.51
N GLU A 504 26.46 23.17 5.31
CA GLU A 504 26.74 22.41 4.08
C GLU A 504 25.75 21.27 3.86
N TRP A 505 25.34 20.58 4.94
CA TRP A 505 24.34 19.52 4.85
C TRP A 505 22.96 20.08 4.50
N ARG A 506 22.58 21.20 5.11
CA ARG A 506 21.27 21.85 4.85
C ARG A 506 21.07 22.21 3.39
N LYS A 507 22.15 22.62 2.69
CA LYS A 507 22.12 22.92 1.27
C LYS A 507 21.85 21.69 0.40
N VAL A 508 22.32 20.51 0.83
CA VAL A 508 22.13 19.22 0.12
C VAL A 508 20.78 18.59 0.44
N ILE A 509 20.41 18.58 1.72
CA ILE A 509 19.19 17.93 2.21
C ILE A 509 17.93 18.71 1.80
N GLY A 510 17.99 20.03 1.87
CA GLY A 510 16.86 20.92 1.61
C GLY A 510 15.68 20.73 2.56
N ASN A 511 14.60 21.43 2.29
CA ASN A 511 13.35 21.37 3.05
C ASN A 511 12.39 20.30 2.51
N LYS A 512 11.16 20.21 3.06
CA LYS A 512 10.13 19.25 2.61
C LYS A 512 9.84 19.40 1.11
N HIS A 513 9.69 20.63 0.61
CA HIS A 513 9.41 20.89 -0.80
C HIS A 513 10.53 20.36 -1.72
N HIS A 514 11.79 20.58 -1.36
CA HIS A 514 12.94 20.04 -2.10
C HIS A 514 12.91 18.49 -2.16
N LYS A 515 12.56 17.84 -1.05
CA LYS A 515 12.43 16.37 -1.01
C LYS A 515 11.28 15.87 -1.90
N ASP A 516 10.17 16.59 -1.94
CA ASP A 516 9.04 16.28 -2.83
C ASP A 516 9.43 16.45 -4.31
N GLU A 517 10.20 17.48 -4.65
CA GLU A 517 10.77 17.64 -6.00
C GLU A 517 11.75 16.51 -6.37
N LEU A 518 12.61 16.09 -5.43
CA LEU A 518 13.51 14.95 -5.64
C LEU A 518 12.70 13.64 -5.86
N ALA A 519 11.60 13.46 -5.14
CA ALA A 519 10.72 12.31 -5.33
C ALA A 519 10.10 12.28 -6.73
N VAL A 520 9.62 13.42 -7.22
CA VAL A 520 9.09 13.56 -8.59
C VAL A 520 10.18 13.26 -9.63
N LYS A 521 11.37 13.87 -9.48
CA LYS A 521 12.50 13.63 -10.38
C LYS A 521 12.97 12.19 -10.36
N PHE A 522 12.99 11.56 -9.19
CA PHE A 522 13.43 10.15 -9.08
C PHE A 522 12.41 9.18 -9.68
N LYS A 523 11.11 9.50 -9.68
CA LYS A 523 10.06 8.72 -10.37
C LYS A 523 10.12 8.87 -11.89
N ASP A 524 10.53 10.00 -12.38
CA ASP A 524 10.68 10.26 -13.81
C ASP A 524 11.88 9.48 -14.39
N ASN A 525 11.60 8.62 -15.37
CA ASN A 525 12.63 7.80 -16.03
C ASN A 525 13.53 8.60 -16.96
N ASP A 526 13.09 9.76 -17.42
CA ASP A 526 13.88 10.64 -18.28
C ASP A 526 14.75 11.63 -17.49
N SER A 527 14.49 11.75 -16.18
CA SER A 527 15.27 12.59 -15.28
C SER A 527 16.74 12.12 -15.17
N PRO A 528 17.72 13.04 -15.08
CA PRO A 528 19.10 12.71 -14.80
C PRO A 528 19.32 12.08 -13.42
N LEU A 529 18.43 12.32 -12.45
CA LEU A 529 18.51 11.76 -11.09
C LEU A 529 18.28 10.25 -11.12
N LYS A 530 19.33 9.47 -10.84
CA LYS A 530 19.32 8.01 -10.90
C LYS A 530 19.67 7.35 -9.58
N ILE A 531 20.37 8.03 -8.68
CA ILE A 531 20.86 7.46 -7.42
C ILE A 531 20.34 8.30 -6.26
N ALA A 532 19.62 7.68 -5.33
CA ALA A 532 19.21 8.31 -4.08
C ALA A 532 19.90 7.65 -2.90
N ILE A 533 20.52 8.46 -2.02
CA ILE A 533 21.08 8.02 -0.75
C ILE A 533 20.09 8.38 0.34
N VAL A 534 19.59 7.39 1.07
CA VAL A 534 18.50 7.58 2.03
C VAL A 534 18.89 7.14 3.44
N VAL A 535 18.28 7.77 4.42
CA VAL A 535 18.32 7.36 5.83
C VAL A 535 16.89 7.40 6.36
N ASP A 536 16.35 6.24 6.73
CA ASP A 536 14.99 6.05 7.27
C ASP A 536 13.84 6.59 6.40
N MET A 537 14.12 7.11 5.20
CA MET A 537 13.14 7.63 4.24
C MET A 537 13.13 6.78 2.96
N TRP A 538 11.99 6.73 2.28
CA TRP A 538 11.79 5.99 1.02
C TRP A 538 12.01 4.46 1.11
N LEU A 539 12.12 3.90 2.31
CA LEU A 539 12.33 2.46 2.52
C LEU A 539 11.04 1.66 2.41
N THR A 540 9.91 2.29 2.73
CA THR A 540 8.58 1.67 2.64
C THR A 540 7.58 2.67 2.07
N GLY A 541 6.66 2.20 1.23
CA GLY A 541 5.60 3.03 0.67
C GLY A 541 6.04 4.01 -0.43
N PHE A 542 7.28 3.96 -0.89
CA PHE A 542 7.76 4.79 -1.99
C PHE A 542 7.84 3.96 -3.28
N ASP A 543 6.91 4.20 -4.21
CA ASP A 543 6.86 3.56 -5.52
C ASP A 543 7.61 4.41 -6.55
N VAL A 544 8.50 3.75 -7.32
CA VAL A 544 9.36 4.40 -8.34
C VAL A 544 9.11 3.76 -9.71
#